data_8cde80ddc857cfd12e4932ff305e92db
#
_entry.id   8cde80ddc857cfd12e4932ff305e92db
#
_cell.length_a   1.000
_cell.length_b   1.000
_cell.length_c   1.000
_cell.angle_alpha   90.00
_cell.angle_beta   90.00
_cell.angle_gamma   90.00
#
_symmetry.space_group_name_H-M   'P 1'
#
loop_
_entity.id
_entity.type
_entity.pdbx_description
1 polymer ?
#
loop_
_entity_poly.entity_id
_entity_poly.type
_entity_poly.pdbx_seq_one_letter_code
_entity_poly.pdbx_strand_id
1 'polypeptide(L)'
;MSKRDYYETLEVSRSATSAELKKAFKKKAMKYHPDRNPDDPQADKKFKECAEAYDVLSDQQKKSAYDQYGHAGVDGMGGGPNFNDVNVGDIFGDIFGDVFGTRSSSRGRSRRGQDLQYNLDLSLKEAVLGTQTKIKIPSHTPCNICNSSGAAAGSSPSVCGRCNGAGQVRVQQGFFSLQQSCSSCEGTGQVIKDKCKSCNGIGATKEEKTLSVNIPSGVDNGDKVRLTGEGEWEKNGQSGDLYVAIRVMSNSIFEREGRDLYIEAPLDLMTSITGGSIKIPTIENCISLKIPAQTQTGKIFRI
;
A
#
# COMPACT_ATOMS: atom_id res chain seq x y z
N MET A 1 28.93 -12.89 34.60
CA MET A 1 28.43 -14.20 34.11
C MET A 1 28.99 -14.42 32.72
N SER A 2 29.66 -15.54 32.46
CA SER A 2 30.19 -15.84 31.12
C SER A 2 29.03 -16.07 30.15
N LYS A 3 29.03 -15.36 29.00
CA LYS A 3 28.06 -15.61 27.90
C LYS A 3 28.17 -17.07 27.47
N ARG A 4 27.04 -17.73 27.14
CA ARG A 4 27.03 -19.10 26.60
C ARG A 4 27.61 -19.14 25.20
N ASP A 5 28.20 -20.28 24.82
CA ASP A 5 28.67 -20.48 23.44
C ASP A 5 27.49 -20.33 22.46
N TYR A 6 27.69 -19.61 21.35
CA TYR A 6 26.65 -19.34 20.34
C TYR A 6 26.19 -20.61 19.64
N TYR A 7 27.08 -21.61 19.44
CA TYR A 7 26.71 -22.92 18.90
C TYR A 7 25.80 -23.69 19.85
N GLU A 8 26.11 -23.65 21.17
CA GLU A 8 25.26 -24.23 22.20
C GLU A 8 23.92 -23.52 22.32
N THR A 9 23.92 -22.18 22.19
CA THR A 9 22.69 -21.37 22.24
C THR A 9 21.73 -21.74 21.12
N LEU A 10 22.23 -22.03 19.93
CA LEU A 10 21.43 -22.49 18.78
C LEU A 10 21.23 -24.01 18.73
N GLU A 11 21.92 -24.80 19.60
CA GLU A 11 21.92 -26.28 19.59
C GLU A 11 22.36 -26.86 18.24
N VAL A 12 23.45 -26.33 17.68
CA VAL A 12 24.03 -26.75 16.41
C VAL A 12 25.50 -27.14 16.57
N SER A 13 26.00 -27.97 15.66
CA SER A 13 27.43 -28.29 15.60
C SER A 13 28.24 -27.09 15.10
N ARG A 14 29.53 -27.00 15.50
CA ARG A 14 30.47 -25.99 14.96
C ARG A 14 30.67 -26.13 13.44
N SER A 15 30.43 -27.30 12.89
CA SER A 15 30.48 -27.60 11.46
C SER A 15 29.14 -27.33 10.73
N ALA A 16 28.14 -26.77 11.41
CA ALA A 16 26.83 -26.55 10.84
C ALA A 16 26.86 -25.59 9.62
N THR A 17 26.13 -25.97 8.60
CA THR A 17 25.94 -25.17 7.40
C THR A 17 25.03 -23.96 7.67
N SER A 18 25.08 -22.94 6.79
CA SER A 18 24.21 -21.77 6.91
C SER A 18 22.72 -22.12 6.86
N ALA A 19 22.35 -23.18 6.16
CA ALA A 19 20.98 -23.69 6.10
C ALA A 19 20.52 -24.30 7.44
N GLU A 20 21.39 -25.03 8.09
CA GLU A 20 21.14 -25.62 9.42
C GLU A 20 21.06 -24.57 10.51
N LEU A 21 21.95 -23.58 10.49
CA LEU A 21 21.90 -22.41 11.38
C LEU A 21 20.56 -21.67 11.26
N LYS A 22 20.11 -21.39 10.03
CA LYS A 22 18.83 -20.74 9.76
C LYS A 22 17.64 -21.56 10.27
N LYS A 23 17.67 -22.89 10.08
CA LYS A 23 16.61 -23.79 10.53
C LYS A 23 16.54 -23.86 12.06
N ALA A 24 17.69 -23.94 12.74
CA ALA A 24 17.79 -23.96 14.18
C ALA A 24 17.29 -22.65 14.81
N PHE A 25 17.74 -21.51 14.26
CA PHE A 25 17.28 -20.19 14.69
C PHE A 25 15.77 -20.06 14.53
N LYS A 26 15.20 -20.40 13.34
CA LYS A 26 13.76 -20.33 13.11
C LYS A 26 12.96 -21.14 14.14
N LYS A 27 13.43 -22.35 14.47
CA LYS A 27 12.78 -23.21 15.47
C LYS A 27 12.77 -22.56 16.86
N LYS A 28 13.90 -21.98 17.29
CA LYS A 28 14.03 -21.31 18.60
C LYS A 28 13.30 -19.97 18.65
N ALA A 29 13.37 -19.19 17.58
CA ALA A 29 12.64 -17.93 17.46
C ALA A 29 11.12 -18.13 17.57
N MET A 30 10.57 -19.18 16.94
CA MET A 30 9.15 -19.53 17.08
C MET A 30 8.78 -20.03 18.48
N LYS A 31 9.72 -20.69 19.18
CA LYS A 31 9.50 -21.20 20.55
C LYS A 31 9.50 -20.09 21.58
N TYR A 32 10.39 -19.10 21.43
CA TYR A 32 10.59 -18.01 22.40
C TYR A 32 10.04 -16.68 21.90
N HIS A 33 9.12 -16.70 20.90
CA HIS A 33 8.53 -15.48 20.36
C HIS A 33 7.75 -14.72 21.42
N PRO A 34 7.90 -13.38 21.53
CA PRO A 34 7.18 -12.59 22.52
C PRO A 34 5.67 -12.69 22.39
N ASP A 35 5.11 -12.74 21.17
CA ASP A 35 3.66 -12.89 20.98
C ASP A 35 3.11 -14.25 21.46
N ARG A 36 3.95 -15.26 21.57
CA ARG A 36 3.57 -16.59 22.08
C ARG A 36 3.81 -16.76 23.57
N ASN A 37 4.66 -15.92 24.14
CA ASN A 37 5.06 -15.95 25.54
C ASN A 37 5.06 -14.52 26.10
N PRO A 38 3.93 -13.80 26.12
CA PRO A 38 3.86 -12.38 26.46
C PRO A 38 4.29 -12.08 27.91
N ASP A 39 4.14 -13.06 28.81
CA ASP A 39 4.38 -12.87 30.25
C ASP A 39 5.65 -13.60 30.76
N ASP A 40 6.50 -14.14 29.89
CA ASP A 40 7.71 -14.85 30.30
C ASP A 40 9.01 -14.04 30.02
N PRO A 41 9.57 -13.35 31.04
CA PRO A 41 10.82 -12.58 30.90
C PRO A 41 12.01 -13.45 30.50
N GLN A 42 11.97 -14.77 30.79
CA GLN A 42 13.02 -15.68 30.38
C GLN A 42 12.93 -16.04 28.90
N ALA A 43 11.73 -16.05 28.31
CA ALA A 43 11.57 -16.27 26.88
C ALA A 43 12.16 -15.12 26.08
N ASP A 44 11.93 -13.87 26.49
CA ASP A 44 12.52 -12.68 25.86
C ASP A 44 14.06 -12.70 25.92
N LYS A 45 14.62 -13.05 27.08
CA LYS A 45 16.07 -13.16 27.22
C LYS A 45 16.67 -14.23 26.33
N LYS A 46 16.06 -15.43 26.29
CA LYS A 46 16.49 -16.52 25.42
C LYS A 46 16.33 -16.19 23.95
N PHE A 47 15.31 -15.43 23.59
CA PHE A 47 15.11 -14.94 22.24
C PHE A 47 16.25 -14.02 21.80
N LYS A 48 16.62 -13.05 22.64
CA LYS A 48 17.74 -12.11 22.40
C LYS A 48 19.07 -12.87 22.26
N GLU A 49 19.33 -13.83 23.13
CA GLU A 49 20.53 -14.69 23.07
C GLU A 49 20.57 -15.50 21.75
N CYS A 50 19.44 -16.04 21.30
CA CYS A 50 19.37 -16.77 20.02
C CYS A 50 19.54 -15.83 18.80
N ALA A 51 19.04 -14.61 18.87
CA ALA A 51 19.19 -13.60 17.81
C ALA A 51 20.64 -13.14 17.69
N GLU A 52 21.31 -12.85 18.81
CA GLU A 52 22.74 -12.52 18.86
C GLU A 52 23.60 -13.65 18.30
N ALA A 53 23.34 -14.89 18.72
CA ALA A 53 24.06 -16.05 18.23
C ALA A 53 23.90 -16.25 16.71
N TYR A 54 22.71 -16.04 16.19
CA TYR A 54 22.47 -16.15 14.74
C TYR A 54 23.12 -15.02 13.94
N ASP A 55 23.10 -13.78 14.43
CA ASP A 55 23.76 -12.64 13.77
C ASP A 55 25.26 -12.90 13.60
N VAL A 56 25.90 -13.42 14.63
CA VAL A 56 27.34 -13.72 14.59
C VAL A 56 27.65 -14.92 13.70
N LEU A 57 26.90 -16.02 13.81
CA LEU A 57 27.20 -17.26 13.10
C LEU A 57 26.72 -17.26 11.62
N SER A 58 25.83 -16.36 11.24
CA SER A 58 25.36 -16.22 9.85
C SER A 58 26.32 -15.44 8.96
N ASP A 59 27.09 -14.53 9.52
CA ASP A 59 28.10 -13.75 8.81
C ASP A 59 29.47 -14.46 8.86
N GLN A 60 30.06 -14.69 7.69
CA GLN A 60 31.30 -15.44 7.58
C GLN A 60 32.49 -14.74 8.23
N GLN A 61 32.52 -13.42 8.26
CA GLN A 61 33.58 -12.64 8.90
C GLN A 61 33.43 -12.67 10.42
N LYS A 62 32.23 -12.43 10.94
CA LYS A 62 31.92 -12.51 12.38
C LYS A 62 32.11 -13.92 12.91
N LYS A 63 31.70 -14.95 12.16
CA LYS A 63 31.89 -16.35 12.50
C LYS A 63 33.39 -16.69 12.63
N SER A 64 34.21 -16.31 11.67
CA SER A 64 35.67 -16.58 11.74
C SER A 64 36.32 -15.80 12.89
N ALA A 65 35.92 -14.60 13.21
CA ALA A 65 36.41 -13.86 14.37
C ALA A 65 35.98 -14.52 15.69
N TYR A 66 34.74 -15.01 15.75
CA TYR A 66 34.22 -15.75 16.91
C TYR A 66 34.94 -17.09 17.11
N ASP A 67 35.19 -17.84 16.03
CA ASP A 67 35.88 -19.10 16.09
C ASP A 67 37.36 -18.99 16.54
N GLN A 68 37.99 -17.81 16.25
CA GLN A 68 39.38 -17.55 16.64
C GLN A 68 39.54 -16.94 18.04
N TYR A 69 38.68 -15.98 18.39
CA TYR A 69 38.84 -15.13 19.58
C TYR A 69 37.66 -15.22 20.57
N GLY A 70 36.66 -16.08 20.30
CA GLY A 70 35.47 -16.22 21.12
C GLY A 70 34.63 -14.93 21.14
N HIS A 71 33.90 -14.71 22.20
CA HIS A 71 33.08 -13.50 22.39
C HIS A 71 33.87 -12.20 22.28
N ALA A 72 35.13 -12.18 22.75
CA ALA A 72 36.00 -11.01 22.69
C ALA A 72 36.31 -10.54 21.26
N GLY A 73 36.34 -11.47 20.29
CA GLY A 73 36.58 -11.17 18.88
C GLY A 73 35.41 -10.47 18.19
N VAL A 74 34.22 -10.58 18.76
CA VAL A 74 33.01 -10.01 18.19
C VAL A 74 32.57 -8.72 18.91
N ASP A 75 32.82 -8.61 20.21
CA ASP A 75 32.52 -7.40 21.01
C ASP A 75 33.32 -6.16 20.56
N GLY A 76 34.47 -6.32 19.89
CA GLY A 76 35.32 -5.23 19.40
C GLY A 76 35.13 -4.83 17.92
N MET A 77 34.40 -5.60 17.12
CA MET A 77 34.44 -5.50 15.65
C MET A 77 33.18 -4.86 15.02
N GLY A 78 32.21 -4.46 15.79
CA GLY A 78 31.03 -3.85 15.19
C GLY A 78 30.22 -3.04 16.18
N GLY A 79 30.01 -1.79 15.85
CA GLY A 79 28.91 -1.01 16.40
C GLY A 79 27.57 -1.65 16.04
N GLY A 80 27.32 -2.85 16.57
CA GLY A 80 25.99 -3.46 16.61
C GLY A 80 25.14 -2.70 17.61
N PRO A 81 23.82 -2.57 17.40
CA PRO A 81 22.94 -1.87 18.33
C PRO A 81 23.08 -2.51 19.72
N ASN A 82 23.30 -1.64 20.70
CA ASN A 82 23.40 -2.02 22.10
C ASN A 82 22.01 -2.49 22.55
N PHE A 83 21.81 -3.81 22.64
CA PHE A 83 20.50 -4.46 22.88
C PHE A 83 19.91 -4.17 24.28
N ASN A 84 20.61 -3.38 25.10
CA ASN A 84 20.15 -3.09 26.48
C ASN A 84 19.09 -1.97 26.57
N ASP A 85 18.88 -1.15 25.53
CA ASP A 85 18.04 0.05 25.65
C ASP A 85 17.10 0.30 24.46
N VAL A 86 16.95 -0.66 23.53
CA VAL A 86 16.13 -0.49 22.32
C VAL A 86 14.89 -1.39 22.38
N ASN A 87 13.75 -0.77 22.16
CA ASN A 87 12.43 -1.41 22.15
C ASN A 87 12.40 -2.53 21.10
N VAL A 88 12.05 -3.75 21.52
CA VAL A 88 12.08 -5.00 20.71
C VAL A 88 11.33 -4.87 19.37
N GLY A 89 10.35 -3.96 19.29
CA GLY A 89 9.55 -3.72 18.08
C GLY A 89 10.33 -3.10 16.91
N ASP A 90 11.28 -2.22 17.17
CA ASP A 90 12.03 -1.51 16.12
C ASP A 90 13.15 -2.38 15.49
N ILE A 91 13.74 -3.26 16.28
CA ILE A 91 14.77 -4.21 15.80
C ILE A 91 14.14 -5.32 14.95
N PHE A 92 12.89 -5.67 15.24
CA PHE A 92 12.16 -6.69 14.48
C PHE A 92 11.92 -6.28 13.01
N GLY A 93 11.68 -5.00 12.76
CA GLY A 93 11.47 -4.47 11.40
C GLY A 93 12.71 -4.57 10.52
N ASP A 94 13.86 -4.23 11.04
CA ASP A 94 15.09 -4.14 10.26
C ASP A 94 15.79 -5.50 10.05
N ILE A 95 15.88 -6.33 11.08
CA ILE A 95 16.58 -7.65 11.00
C ILE A 95 15.68 -8.70 10.33
N PHE A 96 14.37 -8.69 10.63
CA PHE A 96 13.42 -9.64 10.01
C PHE A 96 13.08 -9.26 8.57
N GLY A 97 13.06 -7.98 8.23
CA GLY A 97 12.91 -7.50 6.86
C GLY A 97 14.01 -8.01 5.93
N ASP A 98 15.24 -8.11 6.42
CA ASP A 98 16.40 -8.52 5.62
C ASP A 98 16.58 -10.06 5.56
N VAL A 99 16.15 -10.79 6.59
CA VAL A 99 16.32 -12.26 6.70
C VAL A 99 15.13 -13.03 6.13
N PHE A 100 13.90 -12.47 6.21
CA PHE A 100 12.68 -13.10 5.70
C PHE A 100 12.05 -12.37 4.51
N GLY A 101 12.31 -11.08 4.36
CA GLY A 101 12.01 -10.35 3.14
C GLY A 101 13.03 -10.74 2.08
N THR A 102 12.56 -11.34 1.00
CA THR A 102 13.27 -11.52 -0.28
C THR A 102 14.36 -10.47 -0.42
N ARG A 103 15.61 -10.90 -0.66
CA ARG A 103 16.70 -10.03 -1.13
C ARG A 103 16.12 -9.11 -2.22
N SER A 104 15.60 -8.00 -1.82
CA SER A 104 15.35 -6.88 -2.71
C SER A 104 16.73 -6.40 -3.09
N SER A 105 17.31 -7.06 -4.11
CA SER A 105 18.39 -6.44 -4.86
C SER A 105 17.94 -5.00 -5.11
N SER A 106 18.77 -4.03 -4.85
CA SER A 106 18.66 -2.62 -5.21
C SER A 106 18.72 -2.41 -6.73
N ARG A 107 18.05 -3.30 -7.50
CA ARG A 107 17.58 -2.99 -8.85
C ARG A 107 16.53 -1.93 -8.63
N GLY A 108 16.84 -0.71 -9.08
CA GLY A 108 16.07 0.51 -8.89
C GLY A 108 14.59 0.20 -8.72
N ARG A 109 14.02 0.58 -7.58
CA ARG A 109 12.57 0.47 -7.36
C ARG A 109 11.93 1.04 -8.61
N SER A 110 11.27 0.18 -9.39
CA SER A 110 10.43 0.62 -10.50
C SER A 110 9.52 1.70 -9.93
N ARG A 111 9.75 2.94 -10.33
CA ARG A 111 8.93 4.05 -9.87
C ARG A 111 7.54 3.75 -10.40
N ARG A 112 6.57 3.76 -9.50
CA ARG A 112 5.17 3.63 -9.86
C ARG A 112 4.55 5.02 -9.75
N GLY A 113 3.72 5.38 -10.72
CA GLY A 113 2.93 6.59 -10.69
C GLY A 113 1.99 6.61 -9.50
N GLN A 114 1.54 7.80 -9.10
CA GLN A 114 0.62 7.97 -7.99
C GLN A 114 -0.76 7.41 -8.36
N ASP A 115 -1.42 6.83 -7.38
CA ASP A 115 -2.80 6.41 -7.52
C ASP A 115 -3.71 7.65 -7.51
N LEU A 116 -4.71 7.66 -8.38
CA LEU A 116 -5.70 8.74 -8.47
C LEU A 116 -7.01 8.30 -7.82
N GLN A 117 -7.74 9.26 -7.26
CA GLN A 117 -9.09 9.04 -6.77
C GLN A 117 -10.06 9.97 -7.49
N TYR A 118 -11.15 9.40 -7.98
CA TYR A 118 -12.27 10.11 -8.59
C TYR A 118 -13.55 9.82 -7.83
N ASN A 119 -14.30 10.86 -7.45
CA ASN A 119 -15.58 10.67 -6.77
C ASN A 119 -16.69 10.70 -7.83
N LEU A 120 -17.48 9.64 -7.87
CA LEU A 120 -18.59 9.47 -8.79
C LEU A 120 -19.89 9.51 -8.03
N ASP A 121 -20.72 10.51 -8.34
CA ASP A 121 -22.07 10.64 -7.80
C ASP A 121 -23.03 9.78 -8.63
N LEU A 122 -23.75 8.87 -7.98
CA LEU A 122 -24.75 8.00 -8.58
C LEU A 122 -26.12 8.27 -7.97
N SER A 123 -27.16 8.17 -8.78
CA SER A 123 -28.52 8.08 -8.28
C SER A 123 -28.77 6.74 -7.58
N LEU A 124 -29.73 6.67 -6.66
CA LEU A 124 -30.10 5.41 -6.00
C LEU A 124 -30.48 4.32 -7.01
N LYS A 125 -31.15 4.68 -8.09
CA LYS A 125 -31.52 3.73 -9.16
C LYS A 125 -30.29 3.11 -9.83
N GLU A 126 -29.30 3.93 -10.19
CA GLU A 126 -28.05 3.45 -10.80
C GLU A 126 -27.22 2.61 -9.84
N ALA A 127 -27.22 2.96 -8.54
CA ALA A 127 -26.51 2.19 -7.52
C ALA A 127 -27.15 0.80 -7.30
N VAL A 128 -28.48 0.69 -7.36
CA VAL A 128 -29.20 -0.58 -7.16
C VAL A 128 -29.11 -1.46 -8.41
N LEU A 129 -29.33 -0.92 -9.59
CA LEU A 129 -29.38 -1.68 -10.84
C LEU A 129 -28.02 -1.92 -11.46
N GLY A 130 -27.03 -1.13 -11.07
CA GLY A 130 -25.74 -1.04 -11.77
C GLY A 130 -25.82 -0.18 -13.02
N THR A 131 -24.69 0.33 -13.43
CA THR A 131 -24.62 1.21 -14.61
C THR A 131 -23.23 1.20 -15.23
N GLN A 132 -23.16 1.56 -16.51
CA GLN A 132 -21.92 1.83 -17.19
C GLN A 132 -21.79 3.32 -17.48
N THR A 133 -20.85 3.97 -16.84
CA THR A 133 -20.67 5.43 -16.93
C THR A 133 -19.32 5.77 -17.53
N LYS A 134 -19.27 6.85 -18.33
CA LYS A 134 -18.02 7.41 -18.86
C LYS A 134 -17.56 8.56 -17.96
N ILE A 135 -16.37 8.44 -17.43
CA ILE A 135 -15.72 9.49 -16.63
C ILE A 135 -14.58 10.13 -17.42
N LYS A 136 -14.35 11.41 -17.19
CA LYS A 136 -13.21 12.14 -17.75
C LYS A 136 -12.29 12.51 -16.62
N ILE A 137 -11.02 12.11 -16.74
CA ILE A 137 -10.00 12.42 -15.75
C ILE A 137 -8.83 13.12 -16.42
N PRO A 138 -8.27 14.17 -15.80
CA PRO A 138 -6.99 14.72 -16.23
C PRO A 138 -5.89 13.74 -15.87
N SER A 139 -5.13 13.29 -16.82
CA SER A 139 -3.99 12.38 -16.62
C SER A 139 -2.81 12.85 -17.44
N HIS A 140 -1.60 12.54 -16.97
CA HIS A 140 -0.40 12.75 -17.76
C HIS A 140 -0.21 11.57 -18.71
N THR A 141 -0.03 11.88 -19.99
CA THR A 141 0.27 10.88 -21.03
C THR A 141 1.68 11.08 -21.56
N PRO A 142 2.36 10.01 -22.03
CA PRO A 142 3.67 10.14 -22.64
C PRO A 142 3.65 11.16 -23.77
N CYS A 143 4.60 12.10 -23.79
CA CYS A 143 4.68 13.08 -24.86
C CYS A 143 5.11 12.40 -26.18
N ASN A 144 4.23 12.36 -27.16
CA ASN A 144 4.46 11.73 -28.46
C ASN A 144 5.54 12.43 -29.29
N ILE A 145 5.79 13.75 -29.08
CA ILE A 145 6.75 14.53 -29.83
C ILE A 145 8.18 14.17 -29.45
N CYS A 146 8.45 13.96 -28.16
CA CYS A 146 9.79 13.63 -27.67
C CYS A 146 9.92 12.19 -27.17
N ASN A 147 8.92 11.34 -27.36
CA ASN A 147 8.89 9.96 -26.87
C ASN A 147 9.30 9.87 -25.39
N SER A 148 8.71 10.71 -24.56
CA SER A 148 8.96 10.80 -23.11
C SER A 148 10.38 11.22 -22.70
N SER A 149 11.27 11.55 -23.63
CA SER A 149 12.63 12.00 -23.32
C SER A 149 12.66 13.37 -22.63
N GLY A 150 11.71 14.25 -22.94
CA GLY A 150 11.66 15.64 -22.52
C GLY A 150 12.57 16.56 -23.36
N ALA A 151 13.43 16.01 -24.23
CA ALA A 151 14.34 16.76 -25.07
C ALA A 151 13.68 17.17 -26.41
N ALA A 152 14.11 18.27 -26.98
CA ALA A 152 13.69 18.68 -28.32
C ALA A 152 14.12 17.68 -29.38
N ALA A 153 13.43 17.67 -30.55
CA ALA A 153 13.78 16.81 -31.65
C ALA A 153 15.25 17.06 -32.08
N GLY A 154 16.04 15.99 -32.16
CA GLY A 154 17.47 16.05 -32.51
C GLY A 154 18.41 16.29 -31.31
N SER A 155 17.89 16.51 -30.10
CA SER A 155 18.67 16.56 -28.86
C SER A 155 18.37 15.37 -27.96
N SER A 156 19.34 15.03 -27.09
CA SER A 156 19.19 13.95 -26.11
C SER A 156 19.53 14.45 -24.70
N PRO A 157 18.92 13.87 -23.65
CA PRO A 157 19.34 14.15 -22.28
C PRO A 157 20.81 13.79 -22.09
N SER A 158 21.60 14.67 -21.47
CA SER A 158 23.02 14.45 -21.14
C SER A 158 23.17 14.13 -19.67
N VAL A 159 24.19 13.36 -19.33
CA VAL A 159 24.51 13.04 -17.92
C VAL A 159 24.82 14.34 -17.17
N CYS A 160 24.27 14.52 -15.99
CA CYS A 160 24.53 15.69 -15.16
C CYS A 160 26.00 15.70 -14.69
N GLY A 161 26.79 16.71 -15.10
CA GLY A 161 28.20 16.81 -14.74
C GLY A 161 28.45 17.04 -13.25
N ARG A 162 27.45 17.50 -12.47
CA ARG A 162 27.61 17.74 -11.03
C ARG A 162 27.51 16.48 -10.19
N CYS A 163 26.61 15.56 -10.54
CA CYS A 163 26.40 14.31 -9.82
C CYS A 163 26.82 13.08 -10.62
N ASN A 164 27.38 13.25 -11.83
CA ASN A 164 27.79 12.18 -12.73
C ASN A 164 26.71 11.08 -12.92
N GLY A 165 25.45 11.52 -13.02
CA GLY A 165 24.31 10.61 -13.20
C GLY A 165 23.69 10.07 -11.92
N ALA A 166 24.31 10.25 -10.76
CA ALA A 166 23.81 9.70 -9.49
C ALA A 166 22.51 10.36 -8.98
N GLY A 167 22.16 11.56 -9.47
CA GLY A 167 21.00 12.33 -9.00
C GLY A 167 21.17 12.96 -7.63
N GLN A 168 22.16 12.55 -6.87
CA GLN A 168 22.44 13.00 -5.50
C GLN A 168 23.89 13.46 -5.37
N VAL A 169 24.13 14.40 -4.49
CA VAL A 169 25.48 14.87 -4.12
C VAL A 169 25.67 14.70 -2.62
N ARG A 170 26.87 14.26 -2.22
CA ARG A 170 27.24 14.20 -0.81
C ARG A 170 27.82 15.55 -0.39
N VAL A 171 27.19 16.15 0.60
CA VAL A 171 27.67 17.38 1.22
C VAL A 171 28.20 17.02 2.60
N GLN A 172 29.52 17.28 2.82
CA GLN A 172 30.12 17.13 4.14
C GLN A 172 29.88 18.42 4.93
N GLN A 173 29.24 18.30 6.07
CA GLN A 173 29.10 19.39 7.04
C GLN A 173 29.70 18.91 8.37
N GLY A 174 30.98 19.26 8.58
CA GLY A 174 31.74 18.75 9.73
C GLY A 174 31.98 17.24 9.65
N PHE A 175 31.59 16.52 10.70
CA PHE A 175 31.72 15.06 10.78
C PHE A 175 30.54 14.29 10.13
N PHE A 176 29.51 14.99 9.67
CA PHE A 176 28.34 14.36 9.06
C PHE A 176 28.37 14.47 7.54
N SER A 177 28.08 13.35 6.86
CA SER A 177 27.91 13.29 5.42
C SER A 177 26.42 13.18 5.11
N LEU A 178 25.82 14.26 4.58
CA LEU A 178 24.42 14.28 4.14
C LEU A 178 24.34 14.04 2.64
N GLN A 179 23.44 13.15 2.23
CA GLN A 179 23.05 12.99 0.82
C GLN A 179 21.92 13.97 0.51
N GLN A 180 22.15 14.85 -0.45
CA GLN A 180 21.18 15.83 -0.91
C GLN A 180 20.91 15.65 -2.40
N SER A 181 19.66 15.88 -2.82
CA SER A 181 19.31 15.88 -4.25
C SER A 181 20.17 16.90 -5.01
N CYS A 182 20.69 16.52 -6.15
CA CYS A 182 21.51 17.38 -6.98
C CYS A 182 20.69 18.56 -7.49
N SER A 183 21.07 19.79 -7.13
CA SER A 183 20.34 21.00 -7.52
C SER A 183 20.41 21.32 -9.02
N SER A 184 21.36 20.72 -9.76
CA SER A 184 21.49 20.94 -11.20
C SER A 184 20.58 20.05 -12.04
N CYS A 185 20.19 18.90 -11.54
CA CYS A 185 19.32 17.95 -12.24
C CYS A 185 18.07 17.57 -11.41
N GLU A 186 17.85 18.21 -10.26
CA GLU A 186 16.71 17.98 -9.38
C GLU A 186 16.47 16.50 -9.05
N GLY A 187 17.56 15.73 -8.92
CA GLY A 187 17.51 14.31 -8.60
C GLY A 187 17.39 13.36 -9.79
N THR A 188 17.23 13.86 -11.02
CA THR A 188 17.05 13.02 -12.23
C THR A 188 18.36 12.38 -12.73
N GLY A 189 19.51 12.91 -12.36
CA GLY A 189 20.82 12.48 -12.86
C GLY A 189 21.13 12.95 -14.29
N GLN A 190 20.17 13.55 -15.00
CA GLN A 190 20.29 13.99 -16.37
C GLN A 190 19.93 15.47 -16.52
N VAL A 191 20.49 16.15 -17.49
CA VAL A 191 20.22 17.55 -17.82
C VAL A 191 19.78 17.63 -19.29
N ILE A 192 18.68 18.32 -19.54
CA ILE A 192 18.15 18.58 -20.88
C ILE A 192 18.52 20.01 -21.23
N LYS A 193 19.42 20.22 -22.24
CA LYS A 193 19.79 21.54 -22.74
C LYS A 193 18.63 22.17 -23.51
N ASP A 194 18.11 21.45 -24.50
CA ASP A 194 17.00 21.91 -25.34
C ASP A 194 15.74 21.18 -24.95
N LYS A 195 14.85 21.88 -24.29
CA LYS A 195 13.58 21.29 -23.80
C LYS A 195 12.57 21.14 -24.94
N CYS A 196 11.84 20.02 -24.94
CA CYS A 196 10.71 19.82 -25.85
C CYS A 196 9.65 20.90 -25.64
N LYS A 197 9.25 21.58 -26.69
CA LYS A 197 8.26 22.69 -26.62
C LYS A 197 6.87 22.23 -26.20
N SER A 198 6.49 20.99 -26.45
CA SER A 198 5.17 20.46 -26.11
C SER A 198 5.04 20.09 -24.64
N CYS A 199 6.06 19.49 -24.04
CA CYS A 199 6.03 19.04 -22.64
C CYS A 199 6.95 19.84 -21.70
N ASN A 200 7.63 20.90 -22.20
CA ASN A 200 8.54 21.76 -21.43
C ASN A 200 9.62 21.00 -20.64
N GLY A 201 10.04 19.84 -21.16
CA GLY A 201 11.10 19.03 -20.54
C GLY A 201 10.59 17.93 -19.60
N ILE A 202 9.30 17.88 -19.30
CA ILE A 202 8.71 16.89 -18.38
C ILE A 202 8.68 15.50 -19.00
N GLY A 203 8.52 15.40 -20.33
CA GLY A 203 8.34 14.14 -21.04
C GLY A 203 6.91 13.62 -21.07
N ALA A 204 5.96 14.33 -20.46
CA ALA A 204 4.53 14.02 -20.45
C ALA A 204 3.71 15.26 -20.80
N THR A 205 2.55 15.06 -21.40
CA THR A 205 1.52 16.06 -21.67
C THR A 205 0.29 15.79 -20.85
N LYS A 206 -0.35 16.84 -20.36
CA LYS A 206 -1.60 16.71 -19.62
C LYS A 206 -2.75 16.60 -20.62
N GLU A 207 -3.47 15.51 -20.58
CA GLU A 207 -4.63 15.24 -21.45
C GLU A 207 -5.83 14.73 -20.64
N GLU A 208 -7.03 14.97 -21.15
CA GLU A 208 -8.25 14.42 -20.56
C GLU A 208 -8.48 13.01 -21.15
N LYS A 209 -8.41 11.99 -20.31
CA LYS A 209 -8.71 10.63 -20.68
C LYS A 209 -10.14 10.28 -20.34
N THR A 210 -10.89 9.76 -21.32
CA THR A 210 -12.26 9.29 -21.09
C THR A 210 -12.21 7.78 -20.86
N LEU A 211 -12.65 7.34 -19.69
CA LEU A 211 -12.69 5.94 -19.28
C LEU A 211 -14.13 5.48 -19.09
N SER A 212 -14.43 4.27 -19.56
CA SER A 212 -15.71 3.61 -19.31
C SER A 212 -15.59 2.76 -18.05
N VAL A 213 -16.39 3.06 -17.05
CA VAL A 213 -16.42 2.36 -15.75
C VAL A 213 -17.70 1.56 -15.67
N ASN A 214 -17.57 0.26 -15.44
CA ASN A 214 -18.70 -0.62 -15.19
C ASN A 214 -18.91 -0.75 -13.67
N ILE A 215 -20.07 -0.31 -13.20
CA ILE A 215 -20.45 -0.32 -11.79
C ILE A 215 -21.44 -1.47 -11.58
N PRO A 216 -21.09 -2.45 -10.74
CA PRO A 216 -21.98 -3.58 -10.46
C PRO A 216 -23.25 -3.11 -9.74
N SER A 217 -24.30 -3.94 -9.79
CA SER A 217 -25.53 -3.70 -9.05
C SER A 217 -25.31 -3.85 -7.55
N GLY A 218 -26.01 -3.04 -6.75
CA GLY A 218 -26.01 -3.12 -5.30
C GLY A 218 -24.87 -2.41 -4.60
N VAL A 219 -24.09 -1.57 -5.30
CA VAL A 219 -23.01 -0.78 -4.69
C VAL A 219 -23.54 0.15 -3.61
N ASP A 220 -22.71 0.40 -2.59
CA ASP A 220 -23.06 1.25 -1.47
C ASP A 220 -22.19 2.53 -1.44
N ASN A 221 -22.61 3.48 -0.58
CA ASN A 221 -21.86 4.70 -0.39
C ASN A 221 -20.49 4.43 0.21
N GLY A 222 -19.43 4.89 -0.44
CA GLY A 222 -18.05 4.67 -0.03
C GLY A 222 -17.36 3.47 -0.69
N ASP A 223 -18.08 2.65 -1.46
CA ASP A 223 -17.47 1.60 -2.27
C ASP A 223 -16.50 2.18 -3.29
N LYS A 224 -15.46 1.42 -3.60
CA LYS A 224 -14.40 1.85 -4.53
C LYS A 224 -14.20 0.83 -5.65
N VAL A 225 -14.32 1.29 -6.88
CA VAL A 225 -13.97 0.50 -8.07
C VAL A 225 -12.54 0.85 -8.48
N ARG A 226 -11.65 -0.15 -8.55
CA ARG A 226 -10.26 0.01 -8.95
C ARG A 226 -10.10 -0.24 -10.44
N LEU A 227 -9.50 0.70 -11.14
CA LEU A 227 -9.08 0.59 -12.52
C LEU A 227 -7.56 0.54 -12.58
N THR A 228 -7.01 -0.64 -12.84
CA THR A 228 -5.56 -0.88 -12.80
C THR A 228 -4.86 -0.17 -13.94
N GLY A 229 -3.78 0.56 -13.62
CA GLY A 229 -2.95 1.27 -14.59
C GLY A 229 -3.54 2.56 -15.15
N GLU A 230 -4.68 3.02 -14.63
CA GLU A 230 -5.38 4.24 -15.06
C GLU A 230 -5.11 5.45 -14.14
N GLY A 231 -4.13 5.33 -13.23
CA GLY A 231 -3.64 6.42 -12.39
C GLY A 231 -2.64 7.31 -13.10
N GLU A 232 -1.82 8.02 -12.31
CA GLU A 232 -0.82 8.93 -12.84
C GLU A 232 0.29 8.17 -13.59
N TRP A 233 0.70 8.71 -14.72
CA TRP A 233 1.81 8.16 -15.49
C TRP A 233 3.15 8.49 -14.82
N GLU A 234 4.10 7.56 -14.83
CA GLU A 234 5.45 7.76 -14.32
C GLU A 234 6.48 7.45 -15.40
N LYS A 235 7.48 8.34 -15.55
CA LYS A 235 8.57 8.16 -16.50
C LYS A 235 9.43 6.97 -16.11
N ASN A 236 9.60 6.01 -17.02
CA ASN A 236 10.34 4.76 -16.80
C ASN A 236 9.78 3.86 -15.71
N GLY A 237 8.50 4.01 -15.37
CA GLY A 237 7.78 3.26 -14.36
C GLY A 237 6.46 2.69 -14.87
N GLN A 238 5.72 2.10 -13.96
CA GLN A 238 4.34 1.69 -14.19
C GLN A 238 3.41 2.83 -13.78
N SER A 239 2.32 3.05 -14.51
CA SER A 239 1.26 3.97 -14.07
C SER A 239 0.66 3.51 -12.74
N GLY A 240 0.15 4.45 -11.96
CA GLY A 240 -0.65 4.17 -10.79
C GLY A 240 -2.00 3.55 -11.14
N ASP A 241 -2.88 3.39 -10.16
CA ASP A 241 -4.24 2.95 -10.35
C ASP A 241 -5.22 4.10 -10.13
N LEU A 242 -6.42 3.98 -10.73
CA LEU A 242 -7.50 4.89 -10.47
C LEU A 242 -8.53 4.22 -9.57
N TYR A 243 -8.86 4.86 -8.46
CA TYR A 243 -9.91 4.45 -7.55
C TYR A 243 -11.13 5.35 -7.76
N VAL A 244 -12.21 4.79 -8.27
CA VAL A 244 -13.49 5.47 -8.41
C VAL A 244 -14.29 5.23 -7.13
N ALA A 245 -14.36 6.25 -6.27
CA ALA A 245 -15.14 6.22 -5.04
C ALA A 245 -16.59 6.58 -5.35
N ILE A 246 -17.52 5.71 -4.99
CA ILE A 246 -18.93 5.85 -5.26
C ILE A 246 -19.57 6.65 -4.13
N ARG A 247 -20.38 7.67 -4.51
CA ARG A 247 -21.23 8.40 -3.61
C ARG A 247 -22.66 8.29 -4.11
N VAL A 248 -23.51 7.62 -3.33
CA VAL A 248 -24.94 7.49 -3.65
C VAL A 248 -25.67 8.74 -3.17
N MET A 249 -26.32 9.43 -4.08
CA MET A 249 -27.14 10.61 -3.76
C MET A 249 -28.40 10.18 -3.00
N SER A 250 -28.80 10.98 -2.01
CA SER A 250 -30.05 10.80 -1.29
C SER A 250 -31.25 10.83 -2.26
N ASN A 251 -32.20 9.96 -2.05
CA ASN A 251 -33.44 9.93 -2.82
C ASN A 251 -34.56 10.55 -1.98
N SER A 252 -35.50 11.26 -2.62
CA SER A 252 -36.61 11.89 -1.91
C SER A 252 -37.74 10.96 -1.53
N ILE A 253 -37.77 9.77 -2.11
CA ILE A 253 -38.86 8.79 -1.94
C ILE A 253 -38.40 7.60 -1.13
N PHE A 254 -37.16 7.13 -1.38
CA PHE A 254 -36.61 5.92 -0.80
C PHE A 254 -35.48 6.23 0.17
N GLU A 255 -35.53 5.58 1.31
CA GLU A 255 -34.42 5.48 2.26
C GLU A 255 -33.82 4.09 2.16
N ARG A 256 -32.49 3.99 2.04
CA ARG A 256 -31.78 2.74 1.91
C ARG A 256 -31.08 2.41 3.22
N GLU A 257 -31.37 1.23 3.77
CA GLU A 257 -30.65 0.65 4.90
C GLU A 257 -30.04 -0.72 4.48
N GLY A 258 -28.77 -0.71 4.18
CA GLY A 258 -28.07 -1.89 3.69
C GLY A 258 -28.65 -2.43 2.38
N ARG A 259 -29.34 -3.55 2.43
CA ARG A 259 -29.97 -4.20 1.26
C ARG A 259 -31.45 -3.89 1.08
N ASP A 260 -32.08 -3.26 2.07
CA ASP A 260 -33.51 -2.98 2.07
C ASP A 260 -33.74 -1.51 1.72
N LEU A 261 -34.87 -1.27 1.04
CA LEU A 261 -35.35 0.05 0.70
C LEU A 261 -36.64 0.33 1.44
N TYR A 262 -36.71 1.45 2.12
CA TYR A 262 -37.87 1.90 2.86
C TYR A 262 -38.55 3.05 2.13
N ILE A 263 -39.87 3.04 2.19
CA ILE A 263 -40.72 4.13 1.66
C ILE A 263 -41.87 4.37 2.63
N GLU A 264 -42.16 5.62 2.90
CA GLU A 264 -43.38 6.02 3.59
C GLU A 264 -44.50 6.24 2.58
N ALA A 265 -45.54 5.42 2.66
CA ALA A 265 -46.69 5.53 1.79
C ALA A 265 -47.90 6.12 2.56
N PRO A 266 -48.38 7.29 2.20
CA PRO A 266 -49.57 7.85 2.81
C PRO A 266 -50.78 7.01 2.45
N LEU A 267 -51.58 6.63 3.47
CA LEU A 267 -52.79 5.83 3.32
C LEU A 267 -53.99 6.66 3.70
N ASP A 268 -55.02 6.59 2.87
CA ASP A 268 -56.27 7.22 3.16
C ASP A 268 -57.05 6.48 4.26
N LEU A 269 -57.86 7.23 5.06
CA LEU A 269 -58.54 6.71 6.22
C LEU A 269 -59.52 5.59 5.84
N MET A 270 -60.24 5.68 4.74
CA MET A 270 -61.18 4.68 4.30
C MET A 270 -60.46 3.38 3.97
N THR A 271 -59.36 3.43 3.22
CA THR A 271 -58.58 2.26 2.89
C THR A 271 -57.94 1.63 4.13
N SER A 272 -57.58 2.40 5.17
CA SER A 272 -57.02 1.87 6.41
C SER A 272 -58.08 1.09 7.22
N ILE A 273 -59.36 1.50 7.18
CA ILE A 273 -60.46 0.87 7.92
C ILE A 273 -61.03 -0.35 7.16
N THR A 274 -61.35 -0.17 5.89
CA THR A 274 -62.04 -1.19 5.08
C THR A 274 -61.11 -2.19 4.41
N GLY A 275 -59.82 -1.86 4.32
CA GLY A 275 -58.89 -2.54 3.47
C GLY A 275 -58.99 -2.11 2.02
N GLY A 276 -58.01 -2.41 1.22
CA GLY A 276 -57.99 -2.03 -0.19
C GLY A 276 -56.67 -2.35 -0.87
N SER A 277 -56.39 -1.65 -1.94
CA SER A 277 -55.07 -1.73 -2.62
C SER A 277 -54.56 -0.36 -2.95
N ILE A 278 -53.27 -0.12 -2.74
CA ILE A 278 -52.58 1.12 -3.10
C ILE A 278 -51.48 0.84 -4.10
N LYS A 279 -51.19 1.79 -4.94
CA LYS A 279 -50.03 1.75 -5.87
C LYS A 279 -48.82 2.36 -5.18
N ILE A 280 -47.76 1.57 -5.09
CA ILE A 280 -46.49 2.01 -4.49
C ILE A 280 -45.44 2.04 -5.58
N PRO A 281 -44.65 3.14 -5.67
CA PRO A 281 -43.51 3.19 -6.57
C PRO A 281 -42.42 2.19 -6.11
N THR A 282 -41.75 1.59 -7.05
CA THR A 282 -40.52 0.80 -6.86
C THR A 282 -39.40 1.48 -7.67
N ILE A 283 -38.20 0.94 -7.63
CA ILE A 283 -37.04 1.49 -8.38
C ILE A 283 -37.32 1.56 -9.90
N GLU A 284 -38.03 0.59 -10.45
CA GLU A 284 -38.30 0.51 -11.90
C GLU A 284 -39.76 0.87 -12.25
N ASN A 285 -40.68 0.39 -11.46
CA ASN A 285 -42.12 0.44 -11.78
C ASN A 285 -42.98 0.80 -10.57
N CYS A 286 -44.29 0.68 -10.68
CA CYS A 286 -45.22 0.75 -9.57
C CYS A 286 -45.87 -0.64 -9.36
N ILE A 287 -45.99 -1.05 -8.11
CA ILE A 287 -46.69 -2.28 -7.75
C ILE A 287 -47.95 -1.95 -6.97
N SER A 288 -48.91 -2.86 -7.03
CA SER A 288 -50.17 -2.77 -6.24
C SER A 288 -50.03 -3.57 -4.97
N LEU A 289 -49.99 -2.91 -3.81
CA LEU A 289 -49.95 -3.54 -2.50
C LEU A 289 -51.36 -3.64 -1.92
N LYS A 290 -51.76 -4.86 -1.49
CA LYS A 290 -53.03 -5.10 -0.81
C LYS A 290 -52.87 -4.77 0.67
N ILE A 291 -53.76 -3.87 1.15
CA ILE A 291 -53.79 -3.41 2.53
C ILE A 291 -54.95 -4.15 3.26
N PRO A 292 -54.64 -4.85 4.35
CA PRO A 292 -55.70 -5.48 5.19
C PRO A 292 -56.56 -4.39 5.86
N ALA A 293 -57.82 -4.75 6.14
CA ALA A 293 -58.69 -3.90 6.96
C ALA A 293 -58.10 -3.69 8.37
N GLN A 294 -58.40 -2.55 8.99
CA GLN A 294 -57.92 -2.15 10.33
C GLN A 294 -56.40 -2.01 10.43
N THR A 295 -55.73 -1.57 9.34
CA THR A 295 -54.31 -1.29 9.33
C THR A 295 -54.02 -0.01 10.10
N GLN A 296 -53.10 -0.07 11.07
CA GLN A 296 -52.70 1.08 11.91
C GLN A 296 -51.51 1.82 11.30
N THR A 297 -51.36 3.11 11.70
CA THR A 297 -50.20 3.93 11.33
C THR A 297 -48.91 3.26 11.81
N GLY A 298 -47.85 3.34 10.99
CA GLY A 298 -46.55 2.77 11.30
C GLY A 298 -46.44 1.26 11.05
N LYS A 299 -47.44 0.63 10.48
CA LYS A 299 -47.34 -0.79 10.12
C LYS A 299 -46.47 -0.99 8.90
N ILE A 300 -45.45 -1.84 9.05
CA ILE A 300 -44.50 -2.17 7.99
C ILE A 300 -45.00 -3.37 7.17
N PHE A 301 -44.94 -3.22 5.85
CA PHE A 301 -45.23 -4.28 4.89
C PHE A 301 -43.95 -4.58 4.09
N ARG A 302 -43.62 -5.85 3.95
CA ARG A 302 -42.50 -6.28 3.10
C ARG A 302 -43.04 -6.72 1.75
N ILE A 303 -42.35 -6.28 0.69
CA ILE A 303 -42.76 -6.53 -0.69
C ILE A 303 -41.68 -7.35 -1.39
#